data_39ef88e19ca43192e27605d4788ed3ce
#
_entry.id   39ef88e19ca43192e27605d4788ed3ce
#
_cell.length_a   1.000
_cell.length_b   1.000
_cell.length_c   1.000
_cell.angle_alpha   90.00
_cell.angle_beta   90.00
_cell.angle_gamma   90.00
#
_symmetry.space_group_name_H-M   'P 1'
#
loop_
_entity.id
_entity.type
_entity.pdbx_description
1 polymer ?
#
loop_
_entity_poly.entity_id
_entity_poly.type
_entity_poly.pdbx_seq_one_letter_code
_entity_poly.pdbx_strand_id
1 'polypeptide(L)'
;MLKSIDDYHIGHTPIVNIDQSNGSRIILKLERENFLGSVKARTGYFMIKYLPEEARGKMIIESTSGNLGFALGFLCKEAGLEFTCLIDETIADKKLRRLQAEGIGCIMVKQEEGFDLRSSRIRHAERMMREGGCFWVNQYDNNDAVRAHEETTGPELFAQTEGRLDFCVCPMGSGGTICGLGRYLKRKLWNVKICGAEPFGSTIYGTEDAPYINAGAGLKGKPGNILKNPDIVDMSFAVSDDEAIYSAKKIKDDYGISVGITSGMAYAAALRISENNPGSSIAVIAPDGGEAYAEYF
;
A
#
# COMPACT_ATOMS: atom_id res chain seq x y z
N MET A 1 -1.57 -8.94 -24.02
CA MET A 1 -2.80 -8.44 -23.32
C MET A 1 -2.91 -9.22 -22.02
N LEU A 2 -3.12 -8.54 -20.89
CA LEU A 2 -3.26 -9.21 -19.59
C LEU A 2 -4.48 -10.15 -19.57
N LYS A 3 -4.35 -11.27 -18.86
CA LYS A 3 -5.47 -12.15 -18.49
C LYS A 3 -6.43 -11.41 -17.55
N SER A 4 -7.56 -12.03 -17.17
CA SER A 4 -8.47 -11.44 -16.17
C SER A 4 -7.80 -11.36 -14.79
N ILE A 5 -8.34 -10.53 -13.91
CA ILE A 5 -7.85 -10.39 -12.54
C ILE A 5 -7.96 -11.73 -11.77
N ASP A 6 -9.02 -12.48 -12.03
CA ASP A 6 -9.27 -13.79 -11.39
C ASP A 6 -8.30 -14.86 -11.88
N ASP A 7 -7.89 -14.84 -13.16
CA ASP A 7 -6.88 -15.77 -13.70
C ASP A 7 -5.51 -15.60 -13.04
N TYR A 8 -5.23 -14.43 -12.48
CA TYR A 8 -4.02 -14.15 -11.70
C TYR A 8 -4.21 -14.38 -10.19
N HIS A 9 -5.39 -14.80 -9.74
CA HIS A 9 -5.71 -14.91 -8.31
C HIS A 9 -5.44 -13.60 -7.54
N ILE A 10 -5.77 -12.46 -8.16
CA ILE A 10 -5.67 -11.14 -7.54
C ILE A 10 -7.05 -10.80 -6.96
N GLY A 11 -7.08 -10.54 -5.66
CA GLY A 11 -8.33 -10.31 -4.95
C GLY A 11 -8.80 -11.52 -4.17
N HIS A 12 -10.06 -11.48 -3.74
CA HIS A 12 -10.71 -12.52 -2.92
C HIS A 12 -9.92 -12.91 -1.67
N THR A 13 -9.16 -11.94 -1.12
CA THR A 13 -8.33 -12.16 0.07
C THR A 13 -9.21 -12.39 1.30
N PRO A 14 -8.81 -13.28 2.24
CA PRO A 14 -9.61 -13.59 3.40
C PRO A 14 -9.61 -12.45 4.42
N ILE A 15 -10.58 -12.53 5.35
CA ILE A 15 -10.60 -11.74 6.58
C ILE A 15 -10.42 -12.66 7.80
N VAL A 16 -9.86 -12.11 8.87
CA VAL A 16 -9.81 -12.74 10.19
C VAL A 16 -10.41 -11.80 11.22
N ASN A 17 -11.36 -12.33 12.00
CA ASN A 17 -12.01 -11.58 13.07
C ASN A 17 -11.25 -11.76 14.39
N ILE A 18 -10.99 -10.66 15.09
CA ILE A 18 -10.32 -10.59 16.39
C ILE A 18 -11.25 -9.85 17.34
N ASP A 19 -11.96 -10.60 18.19
CA ASP A 19 -12.86 -10.01 19.18
C ASP A 19 -12.05 -9.40 20.34
N GLN A 20 -12.47 -8.20 20.76
CA GLN A 20 -11.87 -7.45 21.85
C GLN A 20 -12.72 -7.58 23.12
N SER A 21 -12.10 -7.49 24.30
CA SER A 21 -12.76 -7.62 25.61
C SER A 21 -13.85 -6.55 25.86
N ASN A 22 -13.78 -5.42 25.16
CA ASN A 22 -14.77 -4.33 25.24
C ASN A 22 -15.95 -4.48 24.26
N GLY A 23 -16.09 -5.65 23.63
CA GLY A 23 -17.14 -5.95 22.66
C GLY A 23 -16.88 -5.48 21.23
N SER A 24 -15.78 -4.77 20.98
CA SER A 24 -15.39 -4.41 19.61
C SER A 24 -14.82 -5.61 18.85
N ARG A 25 -14.88 -5.55 17.52
CA ARG A 25 -14.27 -6.55 16.63
C ARG A 25 -13.30 -5.87 15.67
N ILE A 26 -12.05 -6.31 15.67
CA ILE A 26 -11.04 -5.93 14.67
C ILE A 26 -11.02 -7.00 13.58
N ILE A 27 -11.16 -6.58 12.34
CA ILE A 27 -11.27 -7.44 11.15
C ILE A 27 -10.02 -7.21 10.30
N LEU A 28 -9.09 -8.17 10.31
CA LEU A 28 -7.89 -8.10 9.47
C LEU A 28 -8.22 -8.55 8.04
N LYS A 29 -8.09 -7.68 7.06
CA LYS A 29 -8.14 -8.00 5.62
C LYS A 29 -6.74 -8.37 5.17
N LEU A 30 -6.49 -9.67 4.92
CA LEU A 30 -5.16 -10.23 4.68
C LEU A 30 -4.73 -10.08 3.21
N GLU A 31 -4.28 -8.90 2.82
CA GLU A 31 -3.79 -8.63 1.47
C GLU A 31 -2.46 -9.34 1.13
N ARG A 32 -1.78 -9.94 2.13
CA ARG A 32 -0.67 -10.87 1.93
C ARG A 32 -1.05 -12.11 1.12
N GLU A 33 -2.33 -12.49 1.15
CA GLU A 33 -2.86 -13.65 0.42
C GLU A 33 -3.14 -13.36 -1.06
N ASN A 34 -2.93 -12.13 -1.51
CA ASN A 34 -2.93 -11.82 -2.93
C ASN A 34 -1.80 -12.53 -3.65
N PHE A 35 -1.98 -12.71 -4.94
CA PHE A 35 -0.89 -13.03 -5.86
C PHE A 35 0.32 -12.12 -5.61
N LEU A 36 1.51 -12.68 -5.60
CA LEU A 36 2.79 -12.01 -5.24
C LEU A 36 2.86 -11.51 -3.78
N GLY A 37 1.96 -11.94 -2.90
CA GLY A 37 2.08 -11.74 -1.46
C GLY A 37 1.79 -10.34 -0.94
N SER A 38 1.08 -9.49 -1.69
CA SER A 38 0.77 -8.15 -1.21
C SER A 38 -0.39 -7.46 -1.92
N VAL A 39 -0.90 -6.41 -1.27
CA VAL A 39 -1.89 -5.46 -1.79
C VAL A 39 -1.50 -4.85 -3.15
N LYS A 40 -0.22 -4.82 -3.49
CA LYS A 40 0.32 -4.20 -4.71
C LYS A 40 0.01 -5.00 -5.98
N ALA A 41 -0.38 -6.26 -5.87
CA ALA A 41 -0.89 -7.02 -7.00
C ALA A 41 -2.11 -6.35 -7.64
N ARG A 42 -3.06 -5.86 -6.82
CA ARG A 42 -4.24 -5.12 -7.29
C ARG A 42 -3.85 -3.82 -7.98
N THR A 43 -3.04 -3.01 -7.28
CA THR A 43 -2.55 -1.73 -7.80
C THR A 43 -1.82 -1.90 -9.13
N GLY A 44 -0.84 -2.80 -9.19
CA GLY A 44 -0.06 -3.06 -10.40
C GLY A 44 -0.92 -3.54 -11.56
N TYR A 45 -1.88 -4.44 -11.29
CA TYR A 45 -2.79 -4.94 -12.33
C TYR A 45 -3.60 -3.81 -12.98
N PHE A 46 -4.21 -2.93 -12.19
CA PHE A 46 -4.99 -1.82 -12.73
C PHE A 46 -4.12 -0.80 -13.48
N MET A 47 -2.95 -0.46 -12.93
CA MET A 47 -2.02 0.47 -13.58
C MET A 47 -1.55 -0.03 -14.95
N ILE A 48 -1.33 -1.34 -15.13
CA ILE A 48 -0.93 -1.90 -16.43
C ILE A 48 -2.13 -2.12 -17.35
N LYS A 49 -3.26 -2.57 -16.82
CA LYS A 49 -4.49 -2.78 -17.61
C LYS A 49 -5.00 -1.51 -18.28
N TYR A 50 -4.89 -0.38 -17.58
CA TYR A 50 -5.42 0.90 -18.03
C TYR A 50 -4.32 1.89 -18.46
N LEU A 51 -3.16 1.36 -18.90
CA LEU A 51 -2.12 2.21 -19.47
C LEU A 51 -2.67 3.06 -20.63
N PRO A 52 -2.41 4.38 -20.62
CA PRO A 52 -2.87 5.25 -21.70
C PRO A 52 -2.11 5.00 -23.01
N GLU A 53 -2.68 5.46 -24.14
CA GLU A 53 -2.09 5.32 -25.47
C GLU A 53 -0.65 5.87 -25.56
N GLU A 54 -0.35 6.95 -24.83
CA GLU A 54 0.98 7.56 -24.78
C GLU A 54 2.06 6.68 -24.16
N ALA A 55 1.70 5.63 -23.42
CA ALA A 55 2.62 4.63 -22.90
C ALA A 55 3.01 3.56 -23.94
N ARG A 56 2.30 3.50 -25.07
CA ARG A 56 2.50 2.46 -26.08
C ARG A 56 3.91 2.56 -26.69
N GLY A 57 4.60 1.42 -26.70
CA GLY A 57 5.97 1.32 -27.23
C GLY A 57 7.05 1.98 -26.40
N LYS A 58 6.71 2.42 -25.19
CA LYS A 58 7.68 2.98 -24.23
C LYS A 58 8.00 1.98 -23.13
N MET A 59 9.22 2.08 -22.59
CA MET A 59 9.60 1.38 -21.36
C MET A 59 8.78 1.93 -20.18
N ILE A 60 8.18 1.06 -19.40
CA ILE A 60 7.48 1.44 -18.18
C ILE A 60 8.48 1.63 -17.04
N ILE A 61 8.37 2.71 -16.30
CA ILE A 61 9.21 2.96 -15.12
C ILE A 61 8.36 3.26 -13.88
N GLU A 62 8.91 2.93 -12.69
CA GLU A 62 8.30 3.30 -11.42
C GLU A 62 9.38 3.52 -10.34
N SER A 63 9.15 4.55 -9.50
CA SER A 63 9.95 4.81 -8.30
C SER A 63 9.55 3.85 -7.18
N THR A 64 10.15 2.66 -7.16
CA THR A 64 9.82 1.62 -6.19
C THR A 64 10.96 0.62 -6.02
N SER A 65 11.17 0.15 -4.80
CA SER A 65 12.10 -0.93 -4.45
C SER A 65 11.40 -2.08 -3.71
N GLY A 66 10.07 -2.07 -3.69
CA GLY A 66 9.27 -3.00 -2.88
C GLY A 66 8.23 -3.77 -3.68
N ASN A 67 7.15 -4.13 -2.99
CA ASN A 67 6.08 -4.99 -3.50
C ASN A 67 5.48 -4.53 -4.84
N LEU A 68 5.41 -3.21 -5.09
CA LEU A 68 4.90 -2.70 -6.37
C LEU A 68 5.88 -2.98 -7.52
N GLY A 69 7.19 -2.91 -7.27
CA GLY A 69 8.19 -3.24 -8.29
C GLY A 69 8.07 -4.69 -8.77
N PHE A 70 7.84 -5.63 -7.85
CA PHE A 70 7.58 -7.03 -8.21
C PHE A 70 6.27 -7.20 -8.97
N ALA A 71 5.19 -6.53 -8.52
CA ALA A 71 3.90 -6.61 -9.20
C ALA A 71 3.96 -6.06 -10.63
N LEU A 72 4.55 -4.88 -10.81
CA LEU A 72 4.72 -4.27 -12.14
C LEU A 72 5.66 -5.08 -13.03
N GLY A 73 6.78 -5.57 -12.49
CA GLY A 73 7.72 -6.40 -13.26
C GLY A 73 7.08 -7.65 -13.83
N PHE A 74 6.33 -8.39 -13.01
CA PHE A 74 5.57 -9.54 -13.46
C PHE A 74 4.50 -9.16 -14.52
N LEU A 75 3.67 -8.17 -14.22
CA LEU A 75 2.54 -7.79 -15.08
C LEU A 75 2.98 -7.16 -16.41
N CYS A 76 4.06 -6.37 -16.40
CA CYS A 76 4.66 -5.86 -17.63
C CYS A 76 5.19 -6.99 -18.52
N LYS A 77 5.89 -7.97 -17.92
CA LYS A 77 6.35 -9.16 -18.63
C LYS A 77 5.20 -9.93 -19.28
N GLU A 78 4.11 -10.17 -18.56
CA GLU A 78 2.89 -10.79 -19.08
C GLU A 78 2.24 -9.98 -20.21
N ALA A 79 2.34 -8.64 -20.13
CA ALA A 79 1.82 -7.74 -21.16
C ALA A 79 2.77 -7.53 -22.37
N GLY A 80 3.99 -8.09 -22.32
CA GLY A 80 5.01 -7.86 -23.33
C GLY A 80 5.60 -6.45 -23.31
N LEU A 81 5.67 -5.83 -22.12
CA LEU A 81 6.20 -4.49 -21.88
C LEU A 81 7.55 -4.58 -21.14
N GLU A 82 8.47 -3.67 -21.48
CA GLU A 82 9.69 -3.49 -20.70
C GLU A 82 9.38 -2.70 -19.42
N PHE A 83 9.99 -3.11 -18.30
CA PHE A 83 9.81 -2.44 -17.02
C PHE A 83 11.14 -2.26 -16.27
N THR A 84 11.29 -1.10 -15.65
CA THR A 84 12.47 -0.75 -14.84
C THR A 84 12.06 -0.05 -13.55
N CYS A 85 12.58 -0.54 -12.42
CA CYS A 85 12.48 0.11 -11.11
C CYS A 85 13.52 1.23 -10.99
N LEU A 86 13.11 2.39 -10.51
CA LEU A 86 14.03 3.42 -10.02
C LEU A 86 14.23 3.17 -8.52
N ILE A 87 15.43 2.77 -8.15
CA ILE A 87 15.83 2.40 -6.79
C ILE A 87 16.89 3.34 -6.26
N ASP A 88 17.19 3.29 -4.98
CA ASP A 88 18.29 4.03 -4.35
C ASP A 88 19.20 3.12 -3.55
N GLU A 89 20.28 3.69 -3.01
CA GLU A 89 21.35 2.98 -2.31
C GLU A 89 20.90 2.33 -0.98
N THR A 90 19.71 2.67 -0.46
CA THR A 90 19.17 2.06 0.76
C THR A 90 18.41 0.76 0.51
N ILE A 91 18.29 0.34 -0.75
CA ILE A 91 17.64 -0.94 -1.05
C ILE A 91 18.39 -2.09 -0.39
N ALA A 92 17.66 -2.90 0.39
CA ALA A 92 18.26 -4.09 0.98
C ALA A 92 18.74 -5.08 -0.11
N ASP A 93 19.95 -5.62 0.05
CA ASP A 93 20.57 -6.56 -0.89
C ASP A 93 19.65 -7.73 -1.29
N LYS A 94 18.88 -8.25 -0.34
CA LYS A 94 17.92 -9.33 -0.58
C LYS A 94 16.84 -8.91 -1.57
N LYS A 95 16.33 -7.67 -1.47
CA LYS A 95 15.31 -7.12 -2.40
C LYS A 95 15.91 -6.89 -3.77
N LEU A 96 17.11 -6.31 -3.85
CA LEU A 96 17.81 -6.09 -5.12
C LEU A 96 18.06 -7.41 -5.85
N ARG A 97 18.63 -8.42 -5.17
CA ARG A 97 18.85 -9.75 -5.74
C ARG A 97 17.56 -10.39 -6.23
N ARG A 98 16.46 -10.24 -5.51
CA ARG A 98 15.17 -10.77 -5.93
C ARG A 98 14.65 -10.07 -7.21
N LEU A 99 14.74 -8.74 -7.31
CA LEU A 99 14.37 -8.01 -8.54
C LEU A 99 15.19 -8.51 -9.74
N GLN A 100 16.50 -8.65 -9.56
CA GLN A 100 17.41 -9.14 -10.60
C GLN A 100 17.11 -10.58 -11.01
N ALA A 101 16.81 -11.46 -10.04
CA ALA A 101 16.47 -12.87 -10.32
C ALA A 101 15.17 -13.01 -11.13
N GLU A 102 14.23 -12.09 -10.97
CA GLU A 102 13.00 -12.01 -11.76
C GLU A 102 13.20 -11.31 -13.13
N GLY A 103 14.43 -10.88 -13.43
CA GLY A 103 14.76 -10.17 -14.67
C GLY A 103 14.22 -8.74 -14.73
N ILE A 104 13.93 -8.13 -13.58
CA ILE A 104 13.42 -6.76 -13.50
C ILE A 104 14.57 -5.76 -13.58
N GLY A 105 14.52 -4.84 -14.55
CA GLY A 105 15.48 -3.75 -14.70
C GLY A 105 15.51 -2.84 -13.46
N CYS A 106 16.71 -2.38 -13.09
CA CYS A 106 16.90 -1.46 -11.96
C CYS A 106 17.86 -0.33 -12.36
N ILE A 107 17.43 0.91 -12.15
CA ILE A 107 18.29 2.10 -12.25
C ILE A 107 18.54 2.63 -10.85
N MET A 108 19.84 2.69 -10.47
CA MET A 108 20.27 3.27 -9.20
C MET A 108 20.25 4.81 -9.29
N VAL A 109 19.37 5.43 -8.54
CA VAL A 109 19.26 6.89 -8.46
C VAL A 109 20.00 7.39 -7.24
N LYS A 110 20.91 8.33 -7.43
CA LYS A 110 21.62 9.01 -6.35
C LYS A 110 20.76 10.11 -5.73
N GLN A 111 20.96 10.36 -4.45
CA GLN A 111 20.31 11.47 -3.77
C GLN A 111 20.73 12.82 -4.42
N GLU A 112 19.75 13.63 -4.79
CA GLU A 112 19.96 15.00 -5.26
C GLU A 112 20.11 15.96 -4.07
N GLU A 113 20.94 16.97 -4.19
CA GLU A 113 21.14 17.98 -3.15
C GLU A 113 19.81 18.69 -2.83
N GLY A 114 19.50 18.81 -1.55
CA GLY A 114 18.26 19.43 -1.06
C GLY A 114 17.02 18.53 -1.10
N PHE A 115 17.14 17.27 -1.54
CA PHE A 115 16.03 16.32 -1.60
C PHE A 115 16.35 15.02 -0.84
N ASP A 116 15.35 14.36 -0.29
CA ASP A 116 15.49 12.99 0.20
C ASP A 116 15.58 11.99 -0.95
N LEU A 117 15.98 10.74 -0.65
CA LEU A 117 16.16 9.68 -1.64
C LEU A 117 14.89 9.40 -2.47
N ARG A 118 13.71 9.41 -1.83
CA ARG A 118 12.44 9.17 -2.53
C ARG A 118 12.10 10.33 -3.47
N SER A 119 12.23 11.56 -3.01
CA SER A 119 12.03 12.77 -3.83
C SER A 119 13.00 12.80 -5.01
N SER A 120 14.24 12.39 -4.79
CA SER A 120 15.26 12.28 -5.85
C SER A 120 14.86 11.26 -6.92
N ARG A 121 14.31 10.09 -6.53
CA ARG A 121 13.79 9.10 -7.48
C ARG A 121 12.58 9.61 -8.26
N ILE A 122 11.66 10.33 -7.61
CA ILE A 122 10.49 10.93 -8.27
C ILE A 122 10.95 11.94 -9.31
N ARG A 123 11.84 12.85 -8.95
CA ARG A 123 12.41 13.84 -9.88
C ARG A 123 13.17 13.20 -11.05
N HIS A 124 13.86 12.09 -10.78
CA HIS A 124 14.51 11.31 -11.83
C HIS A 124 13.50 10.69 -12.81
N ALA A 125 12.41 10.12 -12.29
CA ALA A 125 11.31 9.60 -13.12
C ALA A 125 10.69 10.67 -14.00
N GLU A 126 10.41 11.85 -13.46
CA GLU A 126 9.90 13.00 -14.20
C GLU A 126 10.85 13.46 -15.31
N ARG A 127 12.17 13.47 -15.04
CA ARG A 127 13.19 13.82 -16.02
C ARG A 127 13.24 12.82 -17.16
N MET A 128 13.30 11.52 -16.85
CA MET A 128 13.27 10.47 -17.86
C MET A 128 12.02 10.52 -18.73
N MET A 129 10.87 10.80 -18.13
CA MET A 129 9.60 10.92 -18.86
C MET A 129 9.63 12.12 -19.82
N ARG A 130 10.19 13.27 -19.42
CA ARG A 130 10.36 14.45 -20.29
C ARG A 130 11.37 14.23 -21.42
N GLU A 131 12.42 13.46 -21.20
CA GLU A 131 13.43 13.09 -22.20
C GLU A 131 12.84 12.11 -23.26
N GLY A 132 11.74 11.44 -22.95
CA GLY A 132 11.07 10.50 -23.82
C GLY A 132 11.60 9.06 -23.70
N GLY A 133 11.00 8.13 -24.46
CA GLY A 133 11.39 6.72 -24.47
C GLY A 133 10.85 5.88 -23.28
N CYS A 134 10.37 6.51 -22.22
CA CYS A 134 9.74 5.81 -21.10
C CYS A 134 8.40 6.45 -20.70
N PHE A 135 7.62 5.70 -19.93
CA PHE A 135 6.39 6.15 -19.32
C PHE A 135 6.40 5.82 -17.82
N TRP A 136 6.28 6.84 -16.98
CA TRP A 136 6.21 6.67 -15.53
C TRP A 136 4.76 6.48 -15.10
N VAL A 137 4.44 5.31 -14.53
CA VAL A 137 3.08 4.98 -14.08
C VAL A 137 2.66 5.72 -12.82
N ASN A 138 3.61 6.26 -12.06
CA ASN A 138 3.42 7.18 -10.92
C ASN A 138 2.35 6.74 -9.91
N GLN A 139 2.68 5.79 -9.06
CA GLN A 139 1.76 5.30 -8.01
C GLN A 139 1.22 6.40 -7.08
N TYR A 140 1.91 7.53 -6.98
CA TYR A 140 1.56 8.61 -6.04
C TYR A 140 0.48 9.55 -6.56
N ASP A 141 0.30 9.59 -7.87
CA ASP A 141 -0.70 10.42 -8.56
C ASP A 141 -1.32 9.66 -9.75
N ASN A 142 -2.00 8.54 -9.45
CA ASN A 142 -2.57 7.66 -10.45
C ASN A 142 -3.96 7.18 -10.02
N ASN A 143 -4.98 7.59 -10.76
CA ASN A 143 -6.35 7.21 -10.45
C ASN A 143 -6.61 5.70 -10.57
N ASP A 144 -5.86 4.97 -11.42
CA ASP A 144 -6.02 3.53 -11.54
C ASP A 144 -5.47 2.78 -10.30
N ALA A 145 -4.50 3.36 -9.58
CA ALA A 145 -4.10 2.87 -8.27
C ALA A 145 -5.22 3.01 -7.23
N VAL A 146 -6.01 4.08 -7.30
CA VAL A 146 -7.21 4.30 -6.46
C VAL A 146 -8.33 3.36 -6.90
N ARG A 147 -8.60 3.31 -8.20
CA ARG A 147 -9.64 2.49 -8.83
C ARG A 147 -9.47 1.01 -8.52
N ALA A 148 -8.25 0.50 -8.46
CA ALA A 148 -7.96 -0.89 -8.08
C ALA A 148 -8.65 -1.27 -6.77
N HIS A 149 -8.61 -0.41 -5.76
CA HIS A 149 -9.21 -0.67 -4.46
C HIS A 149 -10.69 -0.28 -4.39
N GLU A 150 -11.11 0.70 -5.18
CA GLU A 150 -12.52 1.06 -5.32
C GLU A 150 -13.33 -0.05 -5.98
N GLU A 151 -12.77 -0.73 -6.99
CA GLU A 151 -13.47 -1.78 -7.76
C GLU A 151 -13.25 -3.20 -7.20
N THR A 152 -12.26 -3.43 -6.35
CA THR A 152 -11.96 -4.77 -5.83
C THR A 152 -11.99 -4.86 -4.32
N THR A 153 -11.05 -4.24 -3.59
CA THR A 153 -10.92 -4.38 -2.13
C THR A 153 -12.15 -3.85 -1.39
N GLY A 154 -12.73 -2.74 -1.85
CA GLY A 154 -13.92 -2.14 -1.26
C GLY A 154 -15.15 -3.05 -1.34
N PRO A 155 -15.53 -3.55 -2.53
CA PRO A 155 -16.61 -4.54 -2.70
C PRO A 155 -16.41 -5.80 -1.87
N GLU A 156 -15.19 -6.37 -1.88
CA GLU A 156 -14.87 -7.57 -1.10
C GLU A 156 -15.07 -7.35 0.40
N LEU A 157 -14.48 -6.28 0.94
CA LEU A 157 -14.58 -5.96 2.35
C LEU A 157 -16.03 -5.70 2.78
N PHE A 158 -16.78 -4.95 1.98
CA PHE A 158 -18.21 -4.68 2.23
C PHE A 158 -19.01 -5.99 2.28
N ALA A 159 -18.81 -6.90 1.34
CA ALA A 159 -19.49 -8.18 1.31
C ALA A 159 -19.09 -9.06 2.50
N GLN A 160 -17.79 -9.15 2.82
CA GLN A 160 -17.25 -9.96 3.92
C GLN A 160 -17.68 -9.47 5.31
N THR A 161 -17.95 -8.16 5.45
CA THR A 161 -18.47 -7.58 6.70
C THR A 161 -20.00 -7.46 6.71
N GLU A 162 -20.68 -7.91 5.65
CA GLU A 162 -22.13 -7.76 5.46
C GLU A 162 -22.58 -6.29 5.61
N GLY A 163 -21.71 -5.35 5.24
CA GLY A 163 -21.94 -3.91 5.40
C GLY A 163 -21.95 -3.43 6.86
N ARG A 164 -21.53 -4.25 7.81
CA ARG A 164 -21.46 -3.91 9.24
C ARG A 164 -20.03 -3.44 9.57
N LEU A 165 -19.77 -2.17 9.35
CA LEU A 165 -18.44 -1.58 9.54
C LEU A 165 -18.56 -0.14 10.01
N ASP A 166 -17.95 0.16 11.14
CA ASP A 166 -17.91 1.51 11.72
C ASP A 166 -16.63 2.25 11.31
N PHE A 167 -15.49 1.53 11.26
CA PHE A 167 -14.19 2.09 10.95
C PHE A 167 -13.44 1.21 9.94
N CYS A 168 -12.69 1.85 9.04
CA CYS A 168 -11.74 1.18 8.15
C CYS A 168 -10.37 1.83 8.29
N VAL A 169 -9.39 1.10 8.83
CA VAL A 169 -8.01 1.57 9.04
C VAL A 169 -7.13 1.10 7.89
N CYS A 170 -6.52 2.05 7.21
CA CYS A 170 -5.60 1.79 6.10
C CYS A 170 -4.21 2.38 6.39
N PRO A 171 -3.13 1.62 6.18
CA PRO A 171 -1.79 2.20 6.13
C PRO A 171 -1.70 3.21 4.99
N MET A 172 -1.10 4.37 5.25
CA MET A 172 -0.93 5.44 4.26
C MET A 172 0.49 5.48 3.72
N GLY A 173 0.60 5.46 2.41
CA GLY A 173 1.80 5.75 1.62
C GLY A 173 1.36 6.49 0.37
N SER A 174 1.30 5.83 -0.79
CA SER A 174 0.84 6.46 -2.05
C SER A 174 -0.64 6.91 -2.06
N GLY A 175 -1.44 6.51 -1.08
CA GLY A 175 -2.85 6.90 -0.95
C GLY A 175 -3.83 6.06 -1.77
N GLY A 176 -3.37 5.21 -2.69
CA GLY A 176 -4.26 4.43 -3.56
C GLY A 176 -5.27 3.58 -2.79
N THR A 177 -4.80 2.81 -1.81
CA THR A 177 -5.64 1.89 -1.01
C THR A 177 -6.70 2.65 -0.21
N ILE A 178 -6.30 3.65 0.58
CA ILE A 178 -7.23 4.38 1.45
C ILE A 178 -8.26 5.17 0.66
N CYS A 179 -7.83 5.81 -0.46
CA CYS A 179 -8.74 6.57 -1.31
C CYS A 179 -9.74 5.65 -2.03
N GLY A 180 -9.29 4.52 -2.57
CA GLY A 180 -10.18 3.59 -3.26
C GLY A 180 -11.19 2.95 -2.32
N LEU A 181 -10.76 2.43 -1.18
CA LEU A 181 -11.64 1.91 -0.13
C LEU A 181 -12.62 2.99 0.35
N GLY A 182 -12.12 4.19 0.63
CA GLY A 182 -12.94 5.28 1.12
C GLY A 182 -14.00 5.72 0.12
N ARG A 183 -13.67 5.81 -1.18
CA ARG A 183 -14.67 6.10 -2.23
C ARG A 183 -15.78 5.06 -2.24
N TYR A 184 -15.44 3.77 -2.18
CA TYR A 184 -16.43 2.71 -2.20
C TYR A 184 -17.26 2.66 -0.92
N LEU A 185 -16.59 2.59 0.24
CA LEU A 185 -17.26 2.38 1.53
C LEU A 185 -18.16 3.57 1.90
N LYS A 186 -17.71 4.83 1.72
CA LYS A 186 -18.53 6.01 2.01
C LYS A 186 -19.79 6.13 1.13
N ARG A 187 -19.75 5.56 -0.10
CA ARG A 187 -20.96 5.46 -0.94
C ARG A 187 -21.95 4.41 -0.44
N LYS A 188 -21.49 3.38 0.27
CA LYS A 188 -22.29 2.26 0.73
C LYS A 188 -22.74 2.40 2.18
N LEU A 189 -21.92 3.03 3.00
CA LEU A 189 -22.09 3.13 4.45
C LEU A 189 -21.97 4.60 4.86
N TRP A 190 -23.07 5.25 5.17
CA TRP A 190 -23.11 6.69 5.45
C TRP A 190 -22.33 7.10 6.72
N ASN A 191 -22.15 6.19 7.68
CA ASN A 191 -21.49 6.46 8.97
C ASN A 191 -20.05 5.94 9.06
N VAL A 192 -19.55 5.19 8.06
CA VAL A 192 -18.21 4.62 8.15
C VAL A 192 -17.14 5.70 8.22
N LYS A 193 -16.19 5.53 9.13
CA LYS A 193 -15.01 6.41 9.26
C LYS A 193 -13.80 5.77 8.61
N ILE A 194 -13.17 6.48 7.71
CA ILE A 194 -11.93 6.06 7.04
C ILE A 194 -10.74 6.64 7.79
N CYS A 195 -9.93 5.75 8.36
CA CYS A 195 -8.83 6.10 9.23
C CYS A 195 -7.50 5.76 8.56
N GLY A 196 -6.60 6.74 8.50
CA GLY A 196 -5.24 6.53 8.02
C GLY A 196 -4.30 6.18 9.17
N ALA A 197 -3.38 5.23 8.95
CA ALA A 197 -2.25 5.00 9.83
C ALA A 197 -0.96 5.33 9.09
N GLU A 198 -0.07 6.11 9.71
CA GLU A 198 1.24 6.48 9.17
C GLU A 198 2.32 6.33 10.23
N PRO A 199 3.59 6.10 9.84
CA PRO A 199 4.69 6.08 10.79
C PRO A 199 4.83 7.45 11.47
N PHE A 200 5.18 7.47 12.75
CA PHE A 200 5.66 8.70 13.38
C PHE A 200 6.88 9.20 12.59
N GLY A 201 6.85 10.46 12.19
CA GLY A 201 7.86 11.06 11.28
C GLY A 201 7.41 11.16 9.82
N SER A 202 6.31 10.51 9.43
CA SER A 202 5.63 10.78 8.17
C SER A 202 4.82 12.08 8.28
N THR A 203 4.77 12.86 7.19
CA THR A 203 4.03 14.15 7.18
C THR A 203 2.86 14.15 6.19
N ILE A 204 2.25 12.99 5.92
CA ILE A 204 1.02 12.93 5.11
C ILE A 204 -0.10 13.71 5.84
N TYR A 205 -0.29 13.42 7.12
CA TYR A 205 -1.14 14.16 8.07
C TYR A 205 -0.39 14.52 9.35
N GLY A 206 0.73 13.88 9.63
CA GLY A 206 1.64 14.22 10.71
C GLY A 206 2.31 15.58 10.50
N THR A 207 2.81 16.16 11.57
CA THR A 207 3.42 17.49 11.59
C THR A 207 4.93 17.46 11.80
N GLU A 208 5.47 16.35 12.29
CA GLU A 208 6.88 16.18 12.62
C GLU A 208 7.56 15.27 11.57
N ASP A 209 8.58 15.82 10.89
CA ASP A 209 9.42 15.05 9.96
C ASP A 209 10.56 14.39 10.74
N ALA A 210 10.50 13.06 10.89
CA ALA A 210 11.52 12.28 11.58
C ALA A 210 11.81 10.96 10.84
N PRO A 211 12.97 10.34 11.05
CA PRO A 211 13.27 9.01 10.51
C PRO A 211 12.33 7.93 11.03
N TYR A 212 11.98 6.97 10.17
CA TYR A 212 11.22 5.76 10.50
C TYR A 212 11.67 4.58 9.62
N ILE A 213 11.48 3.34 10.12
CA ILE A 213 11.91 2.11 9.44
C ILE A 213 10.81 1.51 8.54
N ASN A 214 9.55 1.91 8.71
CA ASN A 214 8.42 1.34 7.98
C ASN A 214 8.45 1.73 6.48
N ALA A 215 9.16 0.92 5.68
CA ALA A 215 9.31 1.18 4.23
C ALA A 215 8.01 1.02 3.42
N GLY A 216 6.98 0.36 3.98
CA GLY A 216 5.70 0.10 3.32
C GLY A 216 4.70 1.26 3.37
N ALA A 217 4.95 2.26 4.24
CA ALA A 217 4.07 3.40 4.48
C ALA A 217 4.87 4.68 4.75
N GLY A 218 4.15 5.79 4.92
CA GLY A 218 4.74 7.10 5.20
C GLY A 218 5.26 7.82 3.96
N LEU A 219 5.20 9.15 4.00
CA LEU A 219 5.72 10.07 2.98
C LEU A 219 6.04 11.43 3.62
N LYS A 220 6.84 12.24 2.91
CA LYS A 220 6.91 13.68 3.14
C LYS A 220 5.81 14.36 2.31
N GLY A 221 4.81 14.92 3.00
CA GLY A 221 3.65 15.57 2.40
C GLY A 221 2.61 14.60 1.81
N LYS A 222 1.49 15.16 1.41
CA LYS A 222 0.37 14.40 0.84
C LYS A 222 0.62 14.02 -0.61
N PRO A 223 0.48 12.73 -0.98
CA PRO A 223 0.56 12.31 -2.38
C PRO A 223 -0.64 12.81 -3.19
N GLY A 224 -0.49 12.89 -4.51
CA GLY A 224 -1.53 13.34 -5.44
C GLY A 224 -2.85 12.59 -5.29
N ASN A 225 -2.80 11.28 -5.04
CA ASN A 225 -4.02 10.48 -4.79
C ASN A 225 -4.83 11.01 -3.60
N ILE A 226 -4.18 11.41 -2.50
CA ILE A 226 -4.86 11.99 -1.32
C ILE A 226 -5.31 13.43 -1.60
N LEU A 227 -4.46 14.22 -2.26
CA LEU A 227 -4.81 15.61 -2.61
C LEU A 227 -6.07 15.70 -3.50
N LYS A 228 -6.24 14.73 -4.41
CA LYS A 228 -7.43 14.61 -5.28
C LYS A 228 -8.65 14.01 -4.58
N ASN A 229 -8.49 13.54 -3.34
CA ASN A 229 -9.56 12.94 -2.53
C ASN A 229 -9.55 13.50 -1.10
N PRO A 230 -9.69 14.83 -0.92
CA PRO A 230 -9.47 15.51 0.37
C PRO A 230 -10.42 15.06 1.48
N ASP A 231 -11.65 14.65 1.13
CA ASP A 231 -12.72 14.30 2.08
C ASP A 231 -12.76 12.80 2.44
N ILE A 232 -11.78 12.03 1.98
CA ILE A 232 -11.80 10.57 2.22
C ILE A 232 -11.35 10.23 3.63
N VAL A 233 -10.26 10.83 4.11
CA VAL A 233 -9.66 10.49 5.41
C VAL A 233 -10.33 11.30 6.51
N ASP A 234 -11.06 10.61 7.40
CA ASP A 234 -11.74 11.23 8.53
C ASP A 234 -10.81 11.44 9.74
N MET A 235 -9.87 10.51 9.94
CA MET A 235 -8.93 10.50 11.06
C MET A 235 -7.58 9.99 10.61
N SER A 236 -6.50 10.44 11.26
CA SER A 236 -5.15 9.89 11.05
C SER A 236 -4.46 9.59 12.37
N PHE A 237 -3.63 8.56 12.36
CA PHE A 237 -2.88 8.07 13.53
C PHE A 237 -1.41 7.95 13.18
N ALA A 238 -0.57 8.69 13.86
CA ALA A 238 0.87 8.47 13.86
C ALA A 238 1.20 7.34 14.86
N VAL A 239 1.95 6.34 14.40
CA VAL A 239 2.33 5.16 15.17
C VAL A 239 3.84 5.01 15.13
N SER A 240 4.49 4.81 16.28
CA SER A 240 5.93 4.59 16.34
C SER A 240 6.32 3.23 15.74
N ASP A 241 7.58 3.11 15.34
CA ASP A 241 8.12 1.83 14.84
C ASP A 241 8.03 0.72 15.88
N ASP A 242 8.28 1.03 17.17
CA ASP A 242 8.19 0.06 18.26
C ASP A 242 6.77 -0.46 18.45
N GLU A 243 5.76 0.42 18.41
CA GLU A 243 4.35 0.01 18.49
C GLU A 243 3.93 -0.83 17.26
N ALA A 244 4.42 -0.47 16.08
CA ALA A 244 4.13 -1.21 14.86
C ALA A 244 4.73 -2.62 14.90
N ILE A 245 6.00 -2.76 15.34
CA ILE A 245 6.68 -4.04 15.50
C ILE A 245 5.99 -4.88 16.60
N TYR A 246 5.73 -4.27 17.76
CA TYR A 246 5.04 -4.94 18.86
C TYR A 246 3.68 -5.49 18.42
N SER A 247 2.90 -4.68 17.74
CA SER A 247 1.57 -5.07 17.26
C SER A 247 1.61 -6.18 16.21
N ALA A 248 2.60 -6.16 15.30
CA ALA A 248 2.79 -7.23 14.33
C ALA A 248 3.20 -8.56 15.01
N LYS A 249 4.10 -8.50 16.01
CA LYS A 249 4.46 -9.66 16.83
C LYS A 249 3.25 -10.21 17.57
N LYS A 250 2.48 -9.33 18.21
CA LYS A 250 1.27 -9.72 18.93
C LYS A 250 0.26 -10.46 18.05
N ILE A 251 0.03 -9.98 16.83
CA ILE A 251 -0.83 -10.68 15.85
C ILE A 251 -0.28 -12.09 15.56
N LYS A 252 1.03 -12.22 15.38
CA LYS A 252 1.67 -13.50 15.13
C LYS A 252 1.57 -14.45 16.34
N ASP A 253 1.86 -13.95 17.53
CA ASP A 253 1.92 -14.77 18.76
C ASP A 253 0.53 -15.20 19.22
N ASP A 254 -0.46 -14.29 19.19
CA ASP A 254 -1.80 -14.54 19.68
C ASP A 254 -2.69 -15.30 18.66
N TYR A 255 -2.47 -15.09 17.35
CA TYR A 255 -3.36 -15.60 16.29
C TYR A 255 -2.66 -16.45 15.24
N GLY A 256 -1.34 -16.62 15.29
CA GLY A 256 -0.56 -17.38 14.32
C GLY A 256 -0.45 -16.71 12.93
N ILE A 257 -0.78 -15.43 12.82
CA ILE A 257 -0.83 -14.71 11.54
C ILE A 257 0.43 -13.85 11.40
N SER A 258 1.33 -14.24 10.51
CA SER A 258 2.53 -13.45 10.20
C SER A 258 2.18 -12.30 9.26
N VAL A 259 2.25 -11.06 9.75
CA VAL A 259 1.99 -9.83 8.97
C VAL A 259 3.19 -8.89 9.04
N GLY A 260 3.31 -7.99 8.05
CA GLY A 260 4.38 -6.98 8.05
C GLY A 260 4.18 -5.89 9.10
N ILE A 261 5.25 -5.12 9.40
CA ILE A 261 5.20 -4.01 10.37
C ILE A 261 4.19 -2.93 9.97
N THR A 262 3.97 -2.75 8.68
CA THR A 262 2.92 -1.84 8.14
C THR A 262 1.51 -2.28 8.59
N SER A 263 1.26 -3.59 8.65
CA SER A 263 0.01 -4.15 9.17
C SER A 263 -0.09 -3.97 10.69
N GLY A 264 1.02 -4.16 11.42
CA GLY A 264 1.11 -3.91 12.87
C GLY A 264 0.80 -2.45 13.20
N MET A 265 1.31 -1.51 12.41
CA MET A 265 1.01 -0.09 12.53
C MET A 265 -0.49 0.20 12.40
N ALA A 266 -1.16 -0.35 11.39
CA ALA A 266 -2.60 -0.18 11.22
C ALA A 266 -3.41 -0.85 12.33
N TYR A 267 -2.94 -2.00 12.83
CA TYR A 267 -3.56 -2.70 13.97
C TYR A 267 -3.43 -1.90 15.28
N ALA A 268 -2.28 -1.28 15.55
CA ALA A 268 -2.10 -0.39 16.71
C ALA A 268 -3.09 0.80 16.66
N ALA A 269 -3.27 1.41 15.50
CA ALA A 269 -4.28 2.45 15.33
C ALA A 269 -5.72 1.92 15.58
N ALA A 270 -6.02 0.70 15.13
CA ALA A 270 -7.33 0.08 15.35
C ALA A 270 -7.58 -0.24 16.84
N LEU A 271 -6.56 -0.63 17.59
CA LEU A 271 -6.68 -0.82 19.04
C LEU A 271 -7.05 0.48 19.74
N ARG A 272 -6.40 1.60 19.41
CA ARG A 272 -6.75 2.94 19.94
C ARG A 272 -8.19 3.35 19.60
N ILE A 273 -8.66 3.02 18.38
CA ILE A 273 -10.06 3.26 18.00
C ILE A 273 -10.99 2.41 18.85
N SER A 274 -10.71 1.11 19.01
CA SER A 274 -11.50 0.16 19.79
C SER A 274 -11.64 0.61 21.27
N GLU A 275 -10.57 1.05 21.89
CA GLU A 275 -10.57 1.56 23.27
C GLU A 275 -11.52 2.76 23.46
N ASN A 276 -11.59 3.65 22.48
CA ASN A 276 -12.42 4.85 22.50
C ASN A 276 -13.84 4.62 21.96
N ASN A 277 -14.13 3.48 21.34
CA ASN A 277 -15.41 3.14 20.73
C ASN A 277 -15.79 1.68 21.02
N PRO A 278 -16.12 1.33 22.26
CA PRO A 278 -16.52 -0.03 22.63
C PRO A 278 -17.67 -0.55 21.77
N GLY A 279 -17.63 -1.83 21.40
CA GLY A 279 -18.65 -2.47 20.57
C GLY A 279 -18.56 -2.20 19.07
N SER A 280 -17.55 -1.44 18.60
CA SER A 280 -17.38 -1.10 17.19
C SER A 280 -16.81 -2.25 16.34
N SER A 281 -17.14 -2.22 15.04
CA SER A 281 -16.58 -3.08 13.99
C SER A 281 -15.53 -2.31 13.20
N ILE A 282 -14.27 -2.76 13.24
CA ILE A 282 -13.08 -2.04 12.73
C ILE A 282 -12.33 -2.92 11.73
N ALA A 283 -12.40 -2.60 10.45
CA ALA A 283 -11.55 -3.27 9.46
C ALA A 283 -10.13 -2.68 9.47
N VAL A 284 -9.15 -3.55 9.28
CA VAL A 284 -7.72 -3.20 9.16
C VAL A 284 -7.17 -3.83 7.89
N ILE A 285 -6.60 -3.04 7.02
CA ILE A 285 -5.90 -3.56 5.83
C ILE A 285 -4.50 -4.00 6.24
N ALA A 286 -4.23 -5.30 6.09
CA ALA A 286 -2.92 -5.91 6.31
C ALA A 286 -2.24 -6.12 4.94
N PRO A 287 -1.39 -5.18 4.48
CA PRO A 287 -0.99 -5.08 3.07
C PRO A 287 -0.02 -6.15 2.61
N ASP A 288 0.77 -6.74 3.51
CA ASP A 288 1.79 -7.76 3.19
C ASP A 288 2.10 -8.68 4.37
N GLY A 289 2.94 -9.68 4.14
CA GLY A 289 3.38 -10.65 5.15
C GLY A 289 4.62 -10.20 5.92
N GLY A 290 4.92 -10.94 7.02
CA GLY A 290 6.07 -10.70 7.87
C GLY A 290 7.42 -11.11 7.27
N GLU A 291 7.43 -11.86 6.17
CA GLU A 291 8.65 -12.41 5.57
C GLU A 291 9.61 -11.31 5.09
N ALA A 292 9.06 -10.16 4.70
CA ALA A 292 9.84 -8.99 4.27
C ALA A 292 10.51 -8.25 5.45
N TYR A 293 10.16 -8.59 6.69
CA TYR A 293 10.56 -7.93 7.93
C TYR A 293 11.12 -8.90 8.96
N ALA A 294 11.66 -10.04 8.52
CA ALA A 294 12.13 -11.12 9.39
C ALA A 294 13.23 -10.67 10.38
N GLU A 295 13.95 -9.60 10.07
CA GLU A 295 14.96 -9.00 10.96
C GLU A 295 14.38 -8.32 12.22
N TYR A 296 13.06 -8.06 12.23
CA TYR A 296 12.37 -7.41 13.34
C TYR A 296 11.54 -8.38 14.20
N PHE A 297 11.45 -9.68 13.81
CA PHE A 297 10.57 -10.68 14.44
C PHE A 297 11.29 -11.82 15.15
#